data_5aa6a1bba11a9dc027b9f1086208632d
#
_entry.id   5aa6a1bba11a9dc027b9f1086208632d
#
_cell.length_a   1.000
_cell.length_b   1.000
_cell.length_c   1.000
_cell.angle_alpha   90.00
_cell.angle_beta   90.00
_cell.angle_gamma   90.00
#
_symmetry.space_group_name_H-M   'P 1'
#
loop_
_entity.id
_entity.type
_entity.pdbx_description
1 polymer ?
#
loop_
_entity_poly.entity_id
_entity_poly.type
_entity_poly.pdbx_seq_one_letter_code
_entity_poly.pdbx_strand_id
1 'polypeptide(L)'
;FKEKDNNIGNYSNFYKYSIKNDIKPKKNNSFHPRYETEYGKQLQFDWKEDIKMISKHGELFEFNIFSATLGASRLHVFLYSKNKTRIDVQRCLIQTFEYIGGVTKELLTDNMSSIVNTETGKFHKEFITFAKDVGTYAKKCKPKRPYTKGKDESANRFMSWLIPYNHEFEDEEDLIKIIKKINLEVNKQVN
;
A
#
# COMPACT_ATOMS: atom_id res chain seq x y z
N PHE A 1 -41.02 8.58 0.00
CA PHE A 1 -40.56 7.68 1.10
C PHE A 1 -40.50 8.37 2.46
N LYS A 2 -40.48 9.71 2.54
CA LYS A 2 -40.48 10.47 3.78
C LYS A 2 -41.88 10.70 4.38
N GLU A 3 -42.94 10.41 3.66
CA GLU A 3 -44.31 10.78 4.08
C GLU A 3 -45.10 9.67 4.78
N LYS A 4 -44.58 8.45 4.89
CA LYS A 4 -45.35 7.33 5.45
C LYS A 4 -44.85 6.72 6.76
N ASP A 5 -43.59 6.99 7.20
CA ASP A 5 -43.11 6.46 8.47
C ASP A 5 -42.09 7.39 9.12
N ASN A 6 -42.54 8.15 10.09
CA ASN A 6 -41.70 9.03 10.93
C ASN A 6 -40.71 8.28 11.81
N ASN A 7 -40.53 6.97 11.62
CA ASN A 7 -39.71 6.11 12.48
C ASN A 7 -38.54 5.44 11.79
N ILE A 8 -38.19 5.81 10.55
CA ILE A 8 -36.98 5.32 9.88
C ILE A 8 -35.84 6.30 10.16
N GLY A 9 -35.44 6.40 11.42
CA GLY A 9 -34.43 7.37 11.87
C GLY A 9 -32.97 6.86 11.85
N ASN A 10 -32.70 5.61 11.46
CA ASN A 10 -31.34 5.06 11.53
C ASN A 10 -31.03 4.15 10.32
N TYR A 11 -29.82 4.30 9.77
CA TYR A 11 -29.28 3.47 8.68
C TYR A 11 -29.45 1.97 8.94
N SER A 12 -29.28 1.52 10.18
CA SER A 12 -29.46 0.12 10.59
C SER A 12 -30.90 -0.37 10.40
N ASN A 13 -31.89 0.47 10.66
CA ASN A 13 -33.31 0.13 10.49
C ASN A 13 -33.66 0.11 9.00
N PHE A 14 -33.17 1.05 8.22
CA PHE A 14 -33.30 1.04 6.77
C PHE A 14 -32.68 -0.21 6.15
N TYR A 15 -31.49 -0.60 6.61
CA TYR A 15 -30.80 -1.82 6.14
C TYR A 15 -31.60 -3.09 6.46
N LYS A 16 -32.11 -3.22 7.70
CA LYS A 16 -32.97 -4.34 8.10
C LYS A 16 -34.27 -4.38 7.28
N TYR A 17 -34.90 -3.25 7.04
CA TYR A 17 -36.08 -3.13 6.22
C TYR A 17 -35.82 -3.53 4.76
N SER A 18 -34.71 -3.09 4.18
CA SER A 18 -34.32 -3.44 2.81
C SER A 18 -34.03 -4.93 2.62
N ILE A 19 -33.46 -5.58 3.66
CA ILE A 19 -33.26 -7.04 3.65
C ILE A 19 -34.63 -7.76 3.72
N LYS A 20 -35.49 -7.35 4.66
CA LYS A 20 -36.79 -8.00 4.90
C LYS A 20 -37.71 -7.90 3.68
N ASN A 21 -37.60 -6.85 2.86
CA ASN A 21 -38.45 -6.59 1.72
C ASN A 21 -37.75 -6.84 0.37
N ASP A 22 -36.60 -7.51 0.37
CA ASP A 22 -35.80 -7.82 -0.82
C ASP A 22 -35.49 -6.61 -1.74
N ILE A 23 -35.41 -5.42 -1.14
CA ILE A 23 -35.15 -4.13 -1.82
C ILE A 23 -33.64 -3.90 -2.01
N LYS A 24 -32.80 -4.89 -1.74
CA LYS A 24 -31.36 -4.75 -1.97
C LYS A 24 -31.10 -4.53 -3.46
N PRO A 25 -30.32 -3.49 -3.81
CA PRO A 25 -29.78 -3.44 -5.15
C PRO A 25 -29.02 -4.75 -5.36
N LYS A 26 -29.40 -5.53 -6.38
CA LYS A 26 -28.61 -6.69 -6.79
C LYS A 26 -27.18 -6.21 -6.87
N LYS A 27 -26.27 -6.82 -6.09
CA LYS A 27 -24.85 -6.57 -6.28
C LYS A 27 -24.60 -6.83 -7.76
N ASN A 28 -24.49 -5.78 -8.53
CA ASN A 28 -23.88 -5.92 -9.82
C ASN A 28 -22.49 -6.45 -9.52
N ASN A 29 -22.26 -7.72 -9.81
CA ASN A 29 -20.92 -8.25 -9.97
C ASN A 29 -20.35 -7.48 -11.17
N SER A 30 -19.99 -6.22 -10.94
CA SER A 30 -19.23 -5.47 -11.89
C SER A 30 -17.92 -6.24 -12.02
N PHE A 31 -17.83 -6.98 -13.10
CA PHE A 31 -16.58 -7.61 -13.53
C PHE A 31 -15.60 -6.43 -13.69
N HIS A 32 -14.77 -6.22 -12.68
CA HIS A 32 -13.71 -5.25 -12.76
C HIS A 32 -12.60 -5.90 -13.59
N PRO A 33 -12.42 -5.51 -14.86
CA PRO A 33 -11.34 -6.05 -15.65
C PRO A 33 -10.03 -5.77 -14.90
N ARG A 34 -9.30 -6.82 -14.52
CA ARG A 34 -7.98 -6.69 -13.97
C ARG A 34 -7.14 -5.98 -15.02
N TYR A 35 -6.64 -4.79 -14.67
CA TYR A 35 -5.71 -4.09 -15.54
C TYR A 35 -4.36 -4.81 -15.42
N GLU A 36 -4.12 -5.71 -16.38
CA GLU A 36 -2.86 -6.43 -16.47
C GLU A 36 -1.80 -5.50 -17.08
N THR A 37 -0.69 -5.40 -16.42
CA THR A 37 0.49 -4.70 -16.91
C THR A 37 1.49 -5.72 -17.45
N GLU A 38 2.26 -5.33 -18.47
CA GLU A 38 3.37 -6.13 -18.96
C GLU A 38 4.44 -6.32 -17.88
N TYR A 39 5.17 -7.43 -17.93
CA TYR A 39 6.31 -7.67 -17.04
C TYR A 39 7.36 -6.55 -17.16
N GLY A 40 7.93 -6.13 -16.03
CA GLY A 40 8.91 -5.04 -15.98
C GLY A 40 8.37 -3.65 -16.29
N LYS A 41 7.06 -3.49 -16.52
CA LYS A 41 6.49 -2.20 -16.90
C LYS A 41 6.31 -1.27 -15.72
N GLN A 42 5.73 -1.74 -14.63
CA GLN A 42 5.30 -0.87 -13.54
C GLN A 42 5.61 -1.43 -12.17
N LEU A 43 6.21 -0.59 -11.33
CA LEU A 43 6.29 -0.75 -9.89
C LEU A 43 5.42 0.33 -9.25
N GLN A 44 4.53 -0.06 -8.39
CA GLN A 44 3.82 0.89 -7.54
C GLN A 44 4.36 0.82 -6.14
N PHE A 45 4.47 1.96 -5.48
CA PHE A 45 4.94 2.04 -4.11
C PHE A 45 4.16 3.07 -3.31
N ASP A 46 4.12 2.85 -2.01
CA ASP A 46 3.46 3.70 -1.02
C ASP A 46 4.05 3.47 0.37
N TRP A 47 3.72 4.34 1.33
CA TRP A 47 4.05 4.19 2.74
C TRP A 47 2.86 3.66 3.54
N LYS A 48 3.13 2.71 4.44
CA LYS A 48 2.32 2.48 5.62
C LYS A 48 3.01 3.20 6.77
N GLU A 49 2.39 4.29 7.22
CA GLU A 49 3.01 5.25 8.11
C GLU A 49 2.66 4.98 9.59
N ASP A 50 3.50 5.50 10.47
CA ASP A 50 3.26 5.67 11.90
C ASP A 50 2.87 4.35 12.61
N ILE A 51 3.55 3.25 12.24
CA ILE A 51 3.37 1.95 12.86
C ILE A 51 4.06 1.96 14.22
N LYS A 52 3.34 1.48 15.23
CA LYS A 52 3.82 1.37 16.61
C LYS A 52 3.80 -0.10 17.03
N MET A 53 4.94 -0.59 17.48
CA MET A 53 5.08 -1.93 18.04
C MET A 53 5.95 -1.89 19.29
N ILE A 54 5.71 -2.80 20.19
CA ILE A 54 6.43 -2.90 21.46
C ILE A 54 7.32 -4.14 21.41
N SER A 55 8.59 -4.01 21.77
CA SER A 55 9.51 -5.16 21.89
C SER A 55 9.13 -6.04 23.09
N LYS A 56 9.70 -7.21 23.19
CA LYS A 56 9.54 -8.09 24.35
C LYS A 56 10.11 -7.48 25.65
N HIS A 57 10.95 -6.48 25.53
CA HIS A 57 11.52 -5.71 26.65
C HIS A 57 10.66 -4.49 27.05
N GLY A 58 9.52 -4.27 26.37
CA GLY A 58 8.61 -3.15 26.65
C GLY A 58 9.01 -1.83 25.98
N GLU A 59 10.00 -1.83 25.09
CA GLU A 59 10.41 -0.65 24.33
C GLU A 59 9.47 -0.37 23.17
N LEU A 60 9.07 0.89 23.01
CA LEU A 60 8.22 1.32 21.90
C LEU A 60 9.05 1.65 20.67
N PHE A 61 8.73 1.01 19.56
CA PHE A 61 9.30 1.26 18.23
C PHE A 61 8.25 1.94 17.35
N GLU A 62 8.60 3.12 16.85
CA GLU A 62 7.80 3.85 15.86
C GLU A 62 8.53 3.86 14.52
N PHE A 63 7.88 3.38 13.48
CA PHE A 63 8.51 3.21 12.17
C PHE A 63 7.48 3.24 11.03
N ASN A 64 7.97 3.18 9.81
CA ASN A 64 7.17 3.12 8.61
C ASN A 64 7.54 1.90 7.78
N ILE A 65 6.60 1.38 7.02
CA ILE A 65 6.85 0.35 6.02
C ILE A 65 6.71 0.93 4.62
N PHE A 66 7.80 0.86 3.87
CA PHE A 66 7.75 1.09 2.44
C PHE A 66 7.17 -0.15 1.76
N SER A 67 6.07 0.02 1.05
CA SER A 67 5.37 -1.05 0.34
C SER A 67 5.54 -0.85 -1.16
N ALA A 68 6.10 -1.82 -1.85
CA ALA A 68 6.21 -1.81 -3.30
C ALA A 68 5.58 -3.08 -3.90
N THR A 69 4.90 -2.93 -5.05
CA THR A 69 4.21 -4.03 -5.73
C THR A 69 4.44 -3.97 -7.22
N LEU A 70 4.91 -5.05 -7.81
CA LEU A 70 5.00 -5.19 -9.27
C LEU A 70 3.61 -5.33 -9.90
N GLY A 71 3.37 -4.59 -10.97
CA GLY A 71 2.07 -4.54 -11.63
C GLY A 71 1.65 -5.88 -12.24
N ALA A 72 2.58 -6.62 -12.83
CA ALA A 72 2.31 -7.89 -13.52
C ALA A 72 2.33 -9.09 -12.57
N SER A 73 3.49 -9.37 -11.94
CA SER A 73 3.68 -10.56 -11.10
C SER A 73 2.99 -10.47 -9.73
N ARG A 74 2.55 -9.28 -9.33
CA ARG A 74 2.04 -9.01 -7.97
C ARG A 74 3.04 -9.29 -6.85
N LEU A 75 4.31 -9.41 -7.18
CA LEU A 75 5.36 -9.54 -6.18
C LEU A 75 5.39 -8.30 -5.29
N HIS A 76 5.39 -8.52 -3.99
CA HIS A 76 5.39 -7.48 -2.97
C HIS A 76 6.77 -7.37 -2.33
N VAL A 77 7.18 -6.13 -2.04
CA VAL A 77 8.39 -5.83 -1.27
C VAL A 77 8.01 -4.86 -0.16
N PHE A 78 8.27 -5.26 1.08
CA PHE A 78 8.05 -4.46 2.27
C PHE A 78 9.38 -4.20 2.95
N LEU A 79 9.70 -2.94 3.19
CA LEU A 79 10.96 -2.52 3.77
C LEU A 79 10.71 -1.63 4.99
N TYR A 80 11.46 -1.88 6.05
CA TYR A 80 11.49 -1.03 7.23
C TYR A 80 12.13 0.32 6.93
N SER A 81 11.56 1.38 7.46
CA SER A 81 12.18 2.70 7.48
C SER A 81 11.77 3.48 8.72
N LYS A 82 12.75 4.03 9.42
CA LYS A 82 12.51 4.92 10.57
C LYS A 82 11.84 6.22 10.13
N ASN A 83 12.25 6.74 8.98
CA ASN A 83 11.74 7.98 8.42
C ASN A 83 11.11 7.75 7.05
N LYS A 84 10.42 8.78 6.54
CA LYS A 84 9.77 8.78 5.22
C LYS A 84 10.19 9.97 4.35
N THR A 85 11.46 10.36 4.50
CA THR A 85 12.05 11.45 3.71
C THR A 85 12.24 11.03 2.24
N ARG A 86 12.55 11.99 1.38
CA ARG A 86 12.90 11.71 -0.02
C ARG A 86 14.07 10.74 -0.15
N ILE A 87 15.07 10.87 0.71
CA ILE A 87 16.24 9.97 0.72
C ILE A 87 15.81 8.55 1.11
N ASP A 88 14.89 8.41 2.07
CA ASP A 88 14.36 7.09 2.45
C ASP A 88 13.58 6.44 1.31
N VAL A 89 12.78 7.21 0.56
CA VAL A 89 12.11 6.70 -0.65
C VAL A 89 13.12 6.20 -1.67
N GLN A 90 14.17 6.97 -1.97
CA GLN A 90 15.21 6.58 -2.94
C GLN A 90 15.94 5.33 -2.49
N ARG A 91 16.34 5.26 -1.21
CA ARG A 91 16.99 4.08 -0.61
C ARG A 91 16.09 2.83 -0.72
N CYS A 92 14.83 2.94 -0.36
CA CYS A 92 13.88 1.83 -0.44
C CYS A 92 13.63 1.39 -1.88
N LEU A 93 13.60 2.31 -2.85
CA LEU A 93 13.50 1.97 -4.27
C LEU A 93 14.74 1.21 -4.76
N ILE A 94 15.95 1.63 -4.39
CA ILE A 94 17.18 0.92 -4.74
C ILE A 94 17.13 -0.51 -4.18
N GLN A 95 16.84 -0.67 -2.88
CA GLN A 95 16.71 -1.99 -2.25
C GLN A 95 15.62 -2.85 -2.92
N THR A 96 14.53 -2.23 -3.37
CA THR A 96 13.48 -2.93 -4.11
C THR A 96 14.00 -3.41 -5.46
N PHE A 97 14.72 -2.57 -6.21
CA PHE A 97 15.31 -2.94 -7.50
C PHE A 97 16.35 -4.07 -7.37
N GLU A 98 17.16 -4.03 -6.32
CA GLU A 98 18.08 -5.12 -5.99
C GLU A 98 17.33 -6.43 -5.69
N TYR A 99 16.26 -6.36 -4.90
CA TYR A 99 15.45 -7.53 -4.53
C TYR A 99 14.75 -8.16 -5.74
N ILE A 100 14.21 -7.35 -6.66
CA ILE A 100 13.52 -7.86 -7.86
C ILE A 100 14.46 -8.17 -9.03
N GLY A 101 15.74 -7.83 -8.90
CA GLY A 101 16.76 -8.08 -9.93
C GLY A 101 16.70 -7.15 -11.15
N GLY A 102 16.13 -5.94 -11.01
CA GLY A 102 16.06 -4.98 -12.11
C GLY A 102 15.19 -3.77 -11.83
N VAL A 103 15.15 -2.85 -12.80
CA VAL A 103 14.40 -1.59 -12.73
C VAL A 103 13.19 -1.67 -13.65
N THR A 104 12.02 -1.24 -13.15
CA THR A 104 10.81 -1.16 -13.98
C THR A 104 10.78 0.11 -14.81
N LYS A 105 10.07 0.06 -15.96
CA LYS A 105 9.96 1.24 -16.85
C LYS A 105 9.31 2.43 -16.16
N GLU A 106 8.28 2.22 -15.34
CA GLU A 106 7.59 3.30 -14.65
C GLU A 106 7.41 3.02 -13.15
N LEU A 107 7.53 4.09 -12.37
CA LEU A 107 7.25 4.14 -10.93
C LEU A 107 5.91 4.83 -10.72
N LEU A 108 4.93 4.11 -10.21
CA LEU A 108 3.61 4.64 -9.91
C LEU A 108 3.49 4.91 -8.42
N THR A 109 3.12 6.13 -8.03
CA THR A 109 2.92 6.52 -6.64
C THR A 109 1.74 7.47 -6.49
N ASP A 110 1.26 7.60 -5.28
CA ASP A 110 0.31 8.63 -4.91
C ASP A 110 1.01 10.00 -4.69
N ASN A 111 0.27 11.02 -4.26
CA ASN A 111 0.80 12.36 -4.00
C ASN A 111 1.59 12.43 -2.68
N MET A 112 2.59 11.63 -2.55
CA MET A 112 3.49 11.54 -1.41
C MET A 112 4.31 12.82 -1.28
N SER A 113 4.14 13.58 -0.18
CA SER A 113 4.75 14.90 0.02
C SER A 113 6.27 14.89 0.01
N SER A 114 6.91 13.77 0.36
CA SER A 114 8.36 13.62 0.31
C SER A 114 8.96 13.73 -1.09
N ILE A 115 8.19 13.42 -2.14
CA ILE A 115 8.64 13.42 -3.54
C ILE A 115 7.76 14.27 -4.48
N VAL A 116 6.61 14.74 -4.01
CA VAL A 116 5.68 15.59 -4.76
C VAL A 116 5.47 16.90 -4.00
N ASN A 117 5.62 18.01 -4.68
CA ASN A 117 5.24 19.31 -4.15
C ASN A 117 3.71 19.39 -4.06
N THR A 118 3.18 19.59 -2.86
CA THR A 118 1.74 19.57 -2.56
C THR A 118 0.97 20.71 -3.19
N GLU A 119 1.60 21.87 -3.40
CA GLU A 119 0.99 23.06 -3.98
C GLU A 119 0.86 22.93 -5.51
N THR A 120 1.95 22.55 -6.17
CA THR A 120 2.00 22.48 -7.64
C THR A 120 1.58 21.11 -8.16
N GLY A 121 1.54 20.10 -7.30
CA GLY A 121 1.33 18.71 -7.68
C GLY A 121 2.43 18.13 -8.57
N LYS A 122 3.59 18.76 -8.70
CA LYS A 122 4.71 18.26 -9.52
C LYS A 122 5.70 17.49 -8.65
N PHE A 123 6.36 16.51 -9.24
CA PHE A 123 7.49 15.85 -8.57
C PHE A 123 8.63 16.82 -8.31
N HIS A 124 9.32 16.66 -7.18
CA HIS A 124 10.55 17.39 -6.90
C HIS A 124 11.63 17.04 -7.93
N LYS A 125 12.43 18.04 -8.33
CA LYS A 125 13.46 17.87 -9.37
C LYS A 125 14.43 16.74 -9.04
N GLU A 126 14.84 16.64 -7.80
CA GLU A 126 15.80 15.64 -7.33
C GLU A 126 15.25 14.22 -7.45
N PHE A 127 13.93 14.03 -7.26
CA PHE A 127 13.31 12.73 -7.47
C PHE A 127 13.23 12.36 -8.97
N ILE A 128 12.95 13.36 -9.83
CA ILE A 128 12.97 13.17 -11.28
C ILE A 128 14.38 12.81 -11.78
N THR A 129 15.41 13.50 -11.26
CA THR A 129 16.81 13.19 -11.59
C THR A 129 17.15 11.77 -11.17
N PHE A 130 16.86 11.39 -9.92
CA PHE A 130 17.05 10.03 -9.43
C PHE A 130 16.36 8.99 -10.34
N ALA A 131 15.08 9.19 -10.66
CA ALA A 131 14.34 8.27 -11.52
C ALA A 131 15.00 8.11 -12.89
N LYS A 132 15.47 9.20 -13.49
CA LYS A 132 16.20 9.20 -14.76
C LYS A 132 17.53 8.46 -14.66
N ASP A 133 18.29 8.70 -13.59
CA ASP A 133 19.62 8.11 -13.39
C ASP A 133 19.54 6.59 -13.23
N VAL A 134 18.49 6.07 -12.59
CA VAL A 134 18.26 4.62 -12.47
C VAL A 134 17.54 4.02 -13.70
N GLY A 135 17.17 4.82 -14.70
CA GLY A 135 16.57 4.34 -15.95
C GLY A 135 15.05 4.10 -15.89
N THR A 136 14.33 4.82 -15.02
CA THR A 136 12.87 4.75 -14.90
C THR A 136 12.23 6.13 -15.00
N TYR A 137 10.92 6.22 -15.03
CA TYR A 137 10.22 7.49 -14.92
C TYR A 137 9.08 7.44 -13.89
N ALA A 138 8.90 8.55 -13.19
CA ALA A 138 7.88 8.69 -12.17
C ALA A 138 6.52 9.08 -12.76
N LYS A 139 5.46 8.43 -12.27
CA LYS A 139 4.08 8.66 -12.68
C LYS A 139 3.18 8.74 -11.44
N LYS A 140 2.24 9.67 -11.46
CA LYS A 140 1.25 9.76 -10.38
C LYS A 140 0.01 8.95 -10.69
N CYS A 141 -0.59 8.39 -9.66
CA CYS A 141 -1.92 7.81 -9.75
C CYS A 141 -2.93 8.88 -10.19
N LYS A 142 -3.80 8.54 -11.14
CA LYS A 142 -4.89 9.45 -11.53
C LYS A 142 -5.93 9.49 -10.41
N PRO A 143 -6.35 10.69 -9.96
CA PRO A 143 -7.41 10.82 -8.97
C PRO A 143 -8.68 10.07 -9.41
N LYS A 144 -9.42 9.51 -8.45
CA LYS A 144 -10.73 8.87 -8.65
C LYS A 144 -10.78 7.63 -9.56
N ARG A 145 -9.69 6.86 -9.73
CA ARG A 145 -9.78 5.53 -10.35
C ARG A 145 -9.65 4.44 -9.28
N PRO A 146 -10.75 3.76 -8.90
CA PRO A 146 -10.76 2.74 -7.84
C PRO A 146 -9.88 1.51 -8.15
N TYR A 147 -9.46 1.33 -9.41
CA TYR A 147 -8.59 0.24 -9.85
C TYR A 147 -7.15 0.31 -9.33
N THR A 148 -6.74 1.46 -8.78
CA THR A 148 -5.45 1.61 -8.07
C THR A 148 -5.52 1.15 -6.61
N LYS A 149 -6.72 0.89 -6.08
CA LYS A 149 -6.97 0.50 -4.68
C LYS A 149 -6.66 -0.95 -4.32
N GLY A 150 -6.37 -1.82 -5.28
CA GLY A 150 -5.97 -3.21 -5.00
C GLY A 150 -4.66 -3.35 -4.19
N LYS A 151 -4.07 -2.23 -3.78
CA LYS A 151 -2.79 -2.13 -3.08
C LYS A 151 -2.92 -1.77 -1.60
N ASP A 152 -3.99 -1.11 -1.21
CA ASP A 152 -4.36 -0.95 0.20
C ASP A 152 -4.60 -2.34 0.83
N GLU A 153 -5.10 -3.30 0.03
CA GLU A 153 -5.27 -4.69 0.46
C GLU A 153 -3.93 -5.37 0.76
N SER A 154 -2.88 -5.12 -0.05
CA SER A 154 -1.58 -5.74 0.18
C SER A 154 -0.87 -5.21 1.42
N ALA A 155 -0.91 -3.89 1.65
CA ALA A 155 -0.34 -3.29 2.85
C ALA A 155 -1.10 -3.71 4.12
N ASN A 156 -2.43 -3.78 4.06
CA ASN A 156 -3.25 -4.27 5.18
C ASN A 156 -3.00 -5.76 5.44
N ARG A 157 -2.83 -6.57 4.39
CA ARG A 157 -2.48 -7.97 4.52
C ARG A 157 -1.10 -8.15 5.15
N PHE A 158 -0.11 -7.35 4.75
CA PHE A 158 1.20 -7.35 5.39
C PHE A 158 1.11 -7.04 6.88
N MET A 159 0.32 -6.03 7.27
CA MET A 159 0.13 -5.69 8.68
C MET A 159 -0.47 -6.85 9.48
N SER A 160 -1.39 -7.62 8.91
CA SER A 160 -1.96 -8.80 9.58
C SER A 160 -0.92 -9.89 9.88
N TRP A 161 0.17 -9.94 9.12
CA TRP A 161 1.30 -10.84 9.35
C TRP A 161 2.33 -10.27 10.32
N LEU A 162 2.43 -8.94 10.41
CA LEU A 162 3.39 -8.26 11.27
C LEU A 162 2.88 -8.11 12.71
N ILE A 163 1.60 -7.78 12.89
CA ILE A 163 1.00 -7.55 14.21
C ILE A 163 1.22 -8.69 15.21
N PRO A 164 1.15 -9.99 14.84
CA PRO A 164 1.42 -11.08 15.76
C PRO A 164 2.80 -11.05 16.42
N TYR A 165 3.76 -10.36 15.83
CA TYR A 165 5.11 -10.21 16.40
C TYR A 165 5.23 -9.05 17.40
N ASN A 166 4.14 -8.34 17.69
CA ASN A 166 4.13 -7.33 18.76
C ASN A 166 4.39 -8.02 20.11
N HIS A 167 5.31 -7.50 20.90
CA HIS A 167 5.87 -8.08 22.12
C HIS A 167 6.74 -9.34 21.94
N GLU A 168 7.08 -9.73 20.68
CA GLU A 168 7.85 -10.94 20.40
C GLU A 168 9.28 -10.67 19.92
N PHE A 169 9.54 -9.49 19.34
CA PHE A 169 10.86 -9.13 18.80
C PHE A 169 11.76 -8.47 19.87
N GLU A 170 13.08 -8.65 19.70
CA GLU A 170 14.09 -8.11 20.62
C GLU A 170 14.33 -6.62 20.44
N ASP A 171 14.73 -6.23 19.22
CA ASP A 171 15.21 -4.93 18.84
C ASP A 171 14.87 -4.58 17.38
N GLU A 172 15.41 -3.46 16.88
CA GLU A 172 15.19 -3.02 15.49
C GLU A 172 15.76 -4.00 14.48
N GLU A 173 16.91 -4.62 14.75
CA GLU A 173 17.53 -5.58 13.82
C GLU A 173 16.67 -6.84 13.69
N ASP A 174 16.15 -7.34 14.80
CA ASP A 174 15.26 -8.48 14.84
C ASP A 174 13.93 -8.18 14.13
N LEU A 175 13.36 -7.00 14.35
CA LEU A 175 12.18 -6.52 13.63
C LEU A 175 12.41 -6.49 12.12
N ILE A 176 13.57 -6.02 11.65
CA ILE A 176 13.95 -6.03 10.24
C ILE A 176 14.05 -7.47 9.69
N LYS A 177 14.60 -8.42 10.46
CA LYS A 177 14.64 -9.83 10.07
C LYS A 177 13.25 -10.42 9.94
N ILE A 178 12.35 -10.11 10.86
CA ILE A 178 10.94 -10.52 10.82
C ILE A 178 10.28 -10.00 9.55
N ILE A 179 10.46 -8.71 9.22
CA ILE A 179 9.91 -8.10 8.00
C ILE A 179 10.43 -8.82 6.74
N LYS A 180 11.74 -9.14 6.69
CA LYS A 180 12.33 -9.93 5.59
C LYS A 180 11.70 -11.32 5.47
N LYS A 181 11.48 -12.00 6.60
CA LYS A 181 10.81 -13.32 6.64
C LYS A 181 9.39 -13.22 6.09
N ILE A 182 8.62 -12.20 6.53
CA ILE A 182 7.25 -11.97 6.06
C ILE A 182 7.24 -11.71 4.54
N ASN A 183 8.20 -10.94 4.00
CA ASN A 183 8.32 -10.74 2.55
C ASN A 183 8.39 -12.06 1.79
N LEU A 184 9.20 -13.00 2.27
CA LEU A 184 9.33 -14.32 1.64
C LEU A 184 8.03 -15.11 1.68
N GLU A 185 7.35 -15.11 2.84
CA GLU A 185 6.11 -15.86 3.03
C GLU A 185 4.93 -15.29 2.22
N VAL A 186 4.80 -13.97 2.18
CA VAL A 186 3.76 -13.30 1.39
C VAL A 186 3.91 -13.62 -0.10
N ASN A 187 5.15 -13.61 -0.61
CA ASN A 187 5.41 -13.85 -2.03
C ASN A 187 5.30 -15.33 -2.43
N LYS A 188 5.41 -16.27 -1.50
CA LYS A 188 5.12 -17.70 -1.75
C LYS A 188 3.63 -17.97 -2.03
N GLN A 189 2.73 -17.09 -1.55
CA GLN A 189 1.29 -17.25 -1.70
C GLN A 189 0.73 -16.60 -2.98
N VAL A 190 1.54 -15.84 -3.70
CA VAL A 190 1.16 -15.17 -4.94
C VAL A 190 1.47 -16.11 -6.11
N ASN A 191 0.54 -17.00 -6.39
CA ASN A 191 0.50 -17.82 -7.61
C ASN A 191 -0.88 -17.74 -8.24
#